data_6cc42b521b253625c82280792a05d246
#
_entry.id   6cc42b521b253625c82280792a05d246
#
_cell.length_a   1.000
_cell.length_b   1.000
_cell.length_c   1.000
_cell.angle_alpha   90.00
_cell.angle_beta   90.00
_cell.angle_gamma   90.00
#
_symmetry.space_group_name_H-M   'P 1'
#
loop_
_entity.id
_entity.type
_entity.pdbx_description
1 polymer ?
#
loop_
_entity_poly.entity_id
_entity_poly.type
_entity_poly.pdbx_seq_one_letter_code
_entity_poly.pdbx_strand_id
1 'polypeptide(L)'
;MLDAMNFLSKKQSLCKRGMDLFLSLLFLPFLIVPILVLIIVATIDTQQFGLFFQKRVGQHGVLFTIYKIRTHQITGNISKYSKKIRKLKFDELPQIVNVLLGHMSFVGPRPDLPEVIATLKESDRIILSLKPGLTGPASLWNFNEEALLAEQNHPSEYNVSVLFPAKTVLNVNYLKKYHLLNDLKYIYKTLQHVFQNMAF
;
A
#
# COMPACT_ATOMS: atom_id res chain seq x y z
N MET A 1 5.59 -0.47 26.15
CA MET A 1 5.30 -1.92 26.26
C MET A 1 4.05 -2.22 25.42
N LEU A 2 4.19 -2.37 24.10
CA LEU A 2 3.11 -2.82 23.22
C LEU A 2 3.29 -4.33 23.05
N ASP A 3 3.14 -5.08 24.15
CA ASP A 3 3.09 -6.53 24.07
C ASP A 3 1.87 -6.96 23.25
N ALA A 4 2.16 -7.32 22.02
CA ALA A 4 1.53 -8.35 21.21
C ALA A 4 0.01 -8.54 21.41
N MET A 5 -0.81 -7.50 21.23
CA MET A 5 -2.21 -7.70 20.92
C MET A 5 -2.28 -8.21 19.45
N ASN A 6 -1.98 -9.49 19.26
CA ASN A 6 -2.32 -10.20 18.04
C ASN A 6 -3.84 -10.32 17.99
N PHE A 7 -4.50 -9.34 17.36
CA PHE A 7 -5.95 -9.34 17.24
C PHE A 7 -6.48 -10.50 16.40
N LEU A 8 -5.67 -10.92 15.41
CA LEU A 8 -5.97 -12.13 14.65
C LEU A 8 -5.54 -13.37 15.43
N SER A 9 -6.39 -14.39 15.46
CA SER A 9 -6.00 -15.70 16.00
C SER A 9 -4.80 -16.25 15.21
N LYS A 10 -4.01 -17.13 15.84
CA LYS A 10 -2.87 -17.79 15.16
C LYS A 10 -3.30 -18.46 13.85
N LYS A 11 -4.48 -19.10 13.83
CA LYS A 11 -5.04 -19.75 12.62
C LYS A 11 -5.34 -18.72 11.54
N GLN A 12 -5.99 -17.60 11.87
CA GLN A 12 -6.29 -16.52 10.92
C GLN A 12 -5.00 -15.91 10.33
N SER A 13 -4.02 -15.63 11.18
CA SER A 13 -2.72 -15.09 10.76
C SER A 13 -1.99 -16.06 9.83
N LEU A 14 -2.00 -17.36 10.14
CA LEU A 14 -1.38 -18.41 9.30
C LEU A 14 -2.09 -18.54 7.95
N CYS A 15 -3.43 -18.59 7.94
CA CYS A 15 -4.21 -18.66 6.70
C CYS A 15 -3.98 -17.42 5.82
N LYS A 16 -3.96 -16.23 6.44
CA LYS A 16 -3.65 -14.98 5.74
C LYS A 16 -2.25 -15.02 5.13
N ARG A 17 -1.26 -15.46 5.89
CA ARG A 17 0.12 -15.58 5.38
C ARG A 17 0.24 -16.64 4.28
N GLY A 18 -0.46 -17.76 4.39
CA GLY A 18 -0.53 -18.78 3.34
C GLY A 18 -1.09 -18.21 2.03
N MET A 19 -2.19 -17.45 2.11
CA MET A 19 -2.76 -16.73 0.96
C MET A 19 -1.76 -15.74 0.35
N ASP A 20 -1.11 -14.92 1.19
CA ASP A 20 -0.11 -13.94 0.74
C ASP A 20 1.04 -14.61 -0.02
N LEU A 21 1.58 -15.70 0.51
CA LEU A 21 2.65 -16.46 -0.13
C LEU A 21 2.18 -17.09 -1.44
N PHE A 22 1.02 -17.75 -1.42
CA PHE A 22 0.46 -18.40 -2.61
C PHE A 22 0.26 -17.40 -3.76
N LEU A 23 -0.40 -16.27 -3.48
CA LEU A 23 -0.63 -15.25 -4.50
C LEU A 23 0.67 -14.57 -4.95
N SER A 24 1.62 -14.33 -4.04
CA SER A 24 2.92 -13.75 -4.41
C SER A 24 3.70 -14.69 -5.34
N LEU A 25 3.77 -15.97 -5.04
CA LEU A 25 4.46 -16.96 -5.87
C LEU A 25 3.74 -17.18 -7.21
N LEU A 26 2.41 -17.11 -7.22
CA LEU A 26 1.61 -17.22 -8.43
C LEU A 26 1.82 -16.03 -9.38
N PHE A 27 1.79 -14.81 -8.86
CA PHE A 27 1.84 -13.61 -9.71
C PHE A 27 3.26 -13.14 -10.02
N LEU A 28 4.25 -13.36 -9.15
CA LEU A 28 5.61 -12.86 -9.34
C LEU A 28 6.24 -13.26 -10.68
N PRO A 29 6.14 -14.52 -11.18
CA PRO A 29 6.70 -14.88 -12.49
C PRO A 29 6.14 -14.06 -13.65
N PHE A 30 4.85 -13.69 -13.59
CA PHE A 30 4.20 -12.86 -14.61
C PHE A 30 4.51 -11.37 -14.46
N LEU A 31 4.79 -10.91 -13.24
CA LEU A 31 5.05 -9.50 -12.94
C LEU A 31 6.53 -9.12 -13.07
N ILE A 32 7.46 -10.08 -13.04
CA ILE A 32 8.89 -9.77 -13.06
C ILE A 32 9.29 -9.03 -14.34
N VAL A 33 8.81 -9.46 -15.50
CA VAL A 33 9.11 -8.81 -16.78
C VAL A 33 8.49 -7.41 -16.85
N PRO A 34 7.19 -7.18 -16.59
CA PRO A 34 6.62 -5.84 -16.48
C PRO A 34 7.36 -4.94 -15.50
N ILE A 35 7.72 -5.43 -14.31
CA ILE A 35 8.47 -4.64 -13.31
C ILE A 35 9.83 -4.21 -13.86
N LEU A 36 10.59 -5.11 -14.49
CA LEU A 36 11.88 -4.77 -15.09
C LEU A 36 11.74 -3.72 -16.20
N VAL A 37 10.75 -3.87 -17.08
CA VAL A 37 10.45 -2.87 -18.12
C VAL A 37 10.13 -1.51 -17.49
N LEU A 38 9.27 -1.49 -16.47
CA LEU A 38 8.92 -0.25 -15.76
C LEU A 38 10.15 0.40 -15.09
N ILE A 39 11.06 -0.38 -14.51
CA ILE A 39 12.31 0.13 -13.94
C ILE A 39 13.18 0.79 -15.01
N ILE A 40 13.36 0.14 -16.17
CA ILE A 40 14.16 0.69 -17.29
C ILE A 40 13.55 2.00 -17.78
N VAL A 41 12.24 2.01 -18.08
CA VAL A 41 11.55 3.20 -18.57
C VAL A 41 11.57 4.32 -17.53
N ALA A 42 11.34 4.01 -16.24
CA ALA A 42 11.44 4.99 -15.16
C ALA A 42 12.86 5.55 -15.00
N THR A 43 13.90 4.74 -15.23
CA THR A 43 15.30 5.22 -15.21
C THR A 43 15.52 6.27 -16.29
N ILE A 44 15.01 6.05 -17.50
CA ILE A 44 15.10 6.99 -18.61
C ILE A 44 14.26 8.24 -18.34
N ASP A 45 13.01 8.07 -17.89
CA ASP A 45 12.05 9.17 -17.65
C ASP A 45 12.51 10.10 -16.51
N THR A 46 13.04 9.52 -15.42
CA THR A 46 13.39 10.28 -14.22
C THR A 46 14.87 10.70 -14.16
N GLN A 47 15.71 10.19 -15.07
CA GLN A 47 17.16 10.39 -15.07
C GLN A 47 17.83 9.94 -13.75
N GLN A 48 17.23 8.93 -13.09
CA GLN A 48 17.70 8.31 -11.87
C GLN A 48 17.38 6.81 -11.91
N PHE A 49 17.97 6.02 -11.01
CA PHE A 49 17.63 4.60 -10.91
C PHE A 49 16.11 4.41 -10.72
N GLY A 50 15.48 3.67 -11.62
CA GLY A 50 14.02 3.56 -11.75
C GLY A 50 13.31 2.89 -10.58
N LEU A 51 14.02 2.28 -9.63
CA LEU A 51 13.46 1.77 -8.40
C LEU A 51 13.65 2.79 -7.26
N PHE A 52 12.60 3.02 -6.51
CA PHE A 52 12.55 3.94 -5.37
C PHE A 52 12.34 3.16 -4.08
N PHE A 53 13.09 3.56 -3.06
CA PHE A 53 13.07 2.95 -1.72
C PHE A 53 12.62 3.98 -0.69
N GLN A 54 11.70 3.61 0.19
CA GLN A 54 11.24 4.51 1.26
C GLN A 54 10.93 3.72 2.53
N LYS A 55 11.33 4.28 3.67
CA LYS A 55 10.97 3.72 4.98
C LYS A 55 9.51 3.99 5.28
N ARG A 56 8.82 2.97 5.76
CA ARG A 56 7.42 3.00 6.18
C ARG A 56 7.26 2.24 7.49
N VAL A 57 6.15 2.52 8.18
CA VAL A 57 5.79 1.79 9.39
C VAL A 57 5.06 0.50 9.02
N GLY A 58 5.57 -0.61 9.54
CA GLY A 58 5.02 -1.94 9.36
C GLY A 58 4.27 -2.45 10.58
N GLN A 59 4.08 -3.77 10.61
CA GLN A 59 3.43 -4.45 11.74
C GLN A 59 4.18 -4.17 13.04
N HIS A 60 3.43 -3.97 14.12
CA HIS A 60 3.94 -3.64 15.47
C HIS A 60 4.81 -2.37 15.52
N GLY A 61 4.67 -1.47 14.54
CA GLY A 61 5.46 -0.23 14.48
C GLY A 61 6.88 -0.42 13.95
N VAL A 62 7.25 -1.61 13.49
CA VAL A 62 8.60 -1.89 12.97
C VAL A 62 8.77 -1.24 11.61
N LEU A 63 9.85 -0.47 11.42
CA LEU A 63 10.15 0.16 10.15
C LEU A 63 10.64 -0.87 9.13
N PHE A 64 10.11 -0.78 7.92
CA PHE A 64 10.57 -1.56 6.78
C PHE A 64 10.74 -0.67 5.54
N THR A 65 11.37 -1.19 4.50
CA THR A 65 11.56 -0.47 3.24
C THR A 65 10.57 -0.97 2.20
N ILE A 66 9.72 -0.08 1.66
CA ILE A 66 8.88 -0.38 0.50
C ILE A 66 9.69 -0.21 -0.80
N TYR A 67 9.31 -0.98 -1.81
CA TYR A 67 9.84 -0.93 -3.17
C TYR A 67 8.79 -0.35 -4.11
N LYS A 68 9.16 0.71 -4.85
CA LYS A 68 8.27 1.36 -5.83
C LYS A 68 9.02 1.66 -7.12
N ILE A 69 8.28 1.80 -8.23
CA ILE A 69 8.84 2.43 -9.43
C ILE A 69 8.97 3.93 -9.16
N ARG A 70 10.12 4.50 -9.51
CA ARG A 70 10.37 5.93 -9.38
C ARG A 70 9.52 6.70 -10.39
N THR A 71 8.87 7.76 -9.93
CA THR A 71 7.97 8.58 -10.75
C THR A 71 8.27 10.08 -10.67
N HIS A 72 9.19 10.50 -9.80
CA HIS A 72 9.61 11.88 -9.67
C HIS A 72 10.99 12.07 -10.29
N GLN A 73 11.12 13.07 -11.15
CA GLN A 73 12.39 13.52 -11.73
C GLN A 73 13.25 14.22 -10.67
N ILE A 74 14.53 14.44 -10.95
CA ILE A 74 15.45 15.19 -10.08
C ILE A 74 14.91 16.61 -9.80
N THR A 75 14.25 17.22 -10.78
CA THR A 75 13.61 18.53 -10.65
C THR A 75 12.36 18.56 -9.77
N GLY A 76 11.91 17.40 -9.27
CA GLY A 76 10.65 17.24 -8.56
C GLY A 76 9.42 17.11 -9.45
N ASN A 77 9.57 17.29 -10.76
CA ASN A 77 8.47 17.19 -11.72
C ASN A 77 8.03 15.73 -11.92
N ILE A 78 6.77 15.55 -12.32
CA ILE A 78 6.19 14.25 -12.67
C ILE A 78 5.78 14.28 -14.14
N SER A 79 6.38 13.44 -14.97
CA SER A 79 6.07 13.33 -16.39
C SER A 79 4.64 12.82 -16.64
N LYS A 80 4.13 12.96 -17.87
CA LYS A 80 2.83 12.39 -18.25
C LYS A 80 2.81 10.87 -18.12
N TYR A 81 3.93 10.21 -18.46
CA TYR A 81 4.11 8.78 -18.29
C TYR A 81 4.03 8.37 -16.80
N SER A 82 4.80 9.03 -15.95
CA SER A 82 4.80 8.78 -14.51
C SER A 82 3.43 9.05 -13.87
N LYS A 83 2.70 10.08 -14.30
CA LYS A 83 1.31 10.33 -13.87
C LYS A 83 0.39 9.15 -14.22
N LYS A 84 0.53 8.59 -15.46
CA LYS A 84 -0.27 7.44 -15.90
C LYS A 84 0.03 6.19 -15.06
N ILE A 85 1.31 5.90 -14.78
CA ILE A 85 1.73 4.77 -13.95
C ILE A 85 1.14 4.88 -12.54
N ARG A 86 1.20 6.07 -11.93
CA ARG A 86 0.61 6.32 -10.59
C ARG A 86 -0.91 6.17 -10.60
N LYS A 87 -1.61 6.71 -11.61
CA LYS A 87 -3.06 6.54 -11.75
C LYS A 87 -3.45 5.05 -11.79
N LEU A 88 -2.65 4.22 -12.46
CA LEU A 88 -2.87 2.78 -12.58
C LEU A 88 -2.30 1.97 -11.42
N LYS A 89 -1.62 2.61 -10.45
CA LYS A 89 -0.91 1.96 -9.33
C LYS A 89 0.20 0.98 -9.76
N PHE A 90 0.69 1.11 -10.98
CA PHE A 90 1.78 0.26 -11.49
C PHE A 90 3.13 0.58 -10.84
N ASP A 91 3.28 1.78 -10.27
CA ASP A 91 4.42 2.13 -9.44
C ASP A 91 4.53 1.27 -8.17
N GLU A 92 3.45 0.66 -7.73
CA GLU A 92 3.40 -0.17 -6.53
C GLU A 92 3.65 -1.67 -6.80
N LEU A 93 3.73 -2.11 -8.07
CA LEU A 93 3.95 -3.53 -8.42
C LEU A 93 5.18 -4.16 -7.73
N PRO A 94 6.35 -3.48 -7.57
CA PRO A 94 7.49 -4.07 -6.88
C PRO A 94 7.22 -4.44 -5.41
N GLN A 95 6.16 -3.90 -4.79
CA GLN A 95 5.80 -4.25 -3.41
C GLN A 95 5.35 -5.71 -3.24
N ILE A 96 5.08 -6.44 -4.34
CA ILE A 96 4.86 -7.89 -4.26
C ILE A 96 6.05 -8.61 -3.60
N VAL A 97 7.26 -8.09 -3.77
CA VAL A 97 8.47 -8.58 -3.09
C VAL A 97 8.36 -8.32 -1.58
N ASN A 98 7.82 -7.18 -1.15
CA ASN A 98 7.58 -6.91 0.26
C ASN A 98 6.56 -7.90 0.87
N VAL A 99 5.54 -8.29 0.11
CA VAL A 99 4.57 -9.32 0.54
C VAL A 99 5.26 -10.68 0.66
N LEU A 100 6.04 -11.07 -0.34
CA LEU A 100 6.78 -12.33 -0.35
C LEU A 100 7.75 -12.43 0.84
N LEU A 101 8.46 -11.35 1.15
CA LEU A 101 9.38 -11.26 2.29
C LEU A 101 8.64 -11.19 3.65
N GLY A 102 7.33 -10.96 3.65
CA GLY A 102 6.51 -10.91 4.87
C GLY A 102 6.50 -9.56 5.57
N HIS A 103 7.03 -8.51 4.96
CA HIS A 103 6.93 -7.14 5.45
C HIS A 103 5.52 -6.56 5.24
N MET A 104 4.83 -7.02 4.20
CA MET A 104 3.47 -6.62 3.81
C MET A 104 2.56 -7.84 3.63
N SER A 105 1.28 -7.56 3.42
CA SER A 105 0.21 -8.48 3.01
C SER A 105 -0.45 -7.95 1.74
N PHE A 106 -1.21 -8.75 1.00
CA PHE A 106 -2.06 -8.22 -0.08
C PHE A 106 -3.12 -7.27 0.47
N VAL A 107 -3.70 -7.59 1.63
CA VAL A 107 -4.77 -6.78 2.23
C VAL A 107 -4.39 -6.34 3.64
N GLY A 108 -4.51 -5.04 3.90
CA GLY A 108 -4.21 -4.45 5.19
C GLY A 108 -4.26 -2.91 5.16
N PRO A 109 -3.96 -2.25 6.27
CA PRO A 109 -3.78 -0.81 6.30
C PRO A 109 -2.68 -0.38 5.31
N ARG A 110 -2.84 0.78 4.65
CA ARG A 110 -1.78 1.32 3.79
C ARG A 110 -0.52 1.62 4.63
N PRO A 111 0.69 1.30 4.13
CA PRO A 111 1.91 1.65 4.86
C PRO A 111 2.14 3.16 4.84
N ASP A 112 1.94 3.82 5.98
CA ASP A 112 2.09 5.27 6.13
C ASP A 112 3.50 5.64 6.63
N LEU A 113 3.82 6.95 6.52
CA LEU A 113 5.06 7.52 7.01
C LEU A 113 5.11 7.53 8.55
N PRO A 114 6.30 7.46 9.17
CA PRO A 114 6.42 7.52 10.63
C PRO A 114 5.74 8.74 11.25
N GLU A 115 5.84 9.91 10.59
CA GLU A 115 5.27 11.16 11.05
C GLU A 115 3.74 11.10 11.09
N VAL A 116 3.11 10.43 10.10
CA VAL A 116 1.65 10.23 10.06
C VAL A 116 1.22 9.24 11.14
N ILE A 117 1.94 8.14 11.29
CA ILE A 117 1.65 7.14 12.34
C ILE A 117 1.84 7.72 13.76
N ALA A 118 2.73 8.69 13.93
CA ALA A 118 2.92 9.36 15.22
C ALA A 118 1.67 10.13 15.69
N THR A 119 0.78 10.55 14.78
CA THR A 119 -0.48 11.23 15.10
C THR A 119 -1.61 10.27 15.51
N LEU A 120 -1.35 8.95 15.43
CA LEU A 120 -2.35 7.92 15.74
C LEU A 120 -2.70 7.95 17.24
N LYS A 121 -4.00 8.00 17.55
CA LYS A 121 -4.47 7.87 18.92
C LYS A 121 -4.10 6.50 19.49
N GLU A 122 -3.85 6.43 20.81
CA GLU A 122 -3.45 5.18 21.45
C GLU A 122 -4.48 4.05 21.24
N SER A 123 -5.78 4.38 21.30
CA SER A 123 -6.87 3.43 21.03
C SER A 123 -6.84 2.82 19.63
N ASP A 124 -6.29 3.55 18.66
CA ASP A 124 -6.32 3.20 17.26
C ASP A 124 -5.03 2.49 16.81
N ARG A 125 -4.01 2.48 17.68
CA ARG A 125 -2.75 1.74 17.43
C ARG A 125 -2.93 0.25 17.20
N ILE A 126 -4.11 -0.26 17.51
CA ILE A 126 -4.50 -1.64 17.23
C ILE A 126 -4.37 -2.01 15.75
N ILE A 127 -4.49 -1.05 14.81
CA ILE A 127 -4.28 -1.29 13.38
C ILE A 127 -2.86 -1.75 13.07
N LEU A 128 -1.88 -1.38 13.90
CA LEU A 128 -0.48 -1.80 13.77
C LEU A 128 -0.27 -3.29 14.11
N SER A 129 -1.28 -3.98 14.66
CA SER A 129 -1.24 -5.43 14.81
C SER A 129 -1.31 -6.17 13.47
N LEU A 130 -1.73 -5.50 12.40
CA LEU A 130 -1.76 -6.03 11.04
C LEU A 130 -0.50 -5.67 10.27
N LYS A 131 -0.12 -6.52 9.31
CA LYS A 131 0.83 -6.14 8.27
C LYS A 131 0.19 -5.10 7.35
N PRO A 132 0.92 -4.07 6.92
CA PRO A 132 0.43 -3.15 5.91
C PRO A 132 0.11 -3.89 4.62
N GLY A 133 -0.91 -3.39 3.88
CA GLY A 133 -1.41 -4.02 2.67
C GLY A 133 -1.07 -3.27 1.38
N LEU A 134 -1.03 -4.03 0.27
CA LEU A 134 -1.06 -3.46 -1.09
C LEU A 134 -2.41 -2.80 -1.36
N THR A 135 -3.47 -3.40 -0.85
CA THR A 135 -4.84 -2.89 -0.88
C THR A 135 -5.52 -3.08 0.47
N GLY A 136 -6.74 -2.56 0.59
CA GLY A 136 -7.54 -2.69 1.79
C GLY A 136 -8.76 -1.78 1.75
N PRO A 137 -9.61 -1.80 2.80
CA PRO A 137 -10.82 -0.97 2.83
C PRO A 137 -10.53 0.52 2.68
N ALA A 138 -9.49 1.03 3.34
CA ALA A 138 -9.10 2.43 3.24
C ALA A 138 -8.56 2.79 1.85
N SER A 139 -7.75 1.91 1.24
CA SER A 139 -7.21 2.12 -0.11
C SER A 139 -8.30 2.11 -1.19
N LEU A 140 -9.35 1.30 -1.02
CA LEU A 140 -10.49 1.27 -1.93
C LEU A 140 -11.45 2.44 -1.73
N TRP A 141 -11.65 2.88 -0.48
CA TRP A 141 -12.48 4.04 -0.16
C TRP A 141 -11.95 5.31 -0.83
N ASN A 142 -10.65 5.49 -0.87
CA ASN A 142 -10.01 6.63 -1.53
C ASN A 142 -8.94 6.17 -2.51
N PHE A 143 -9.38 5.51 -3.59
CA PHE A 143 -8.47 4.96 -4.60
C PHE A 143 -7.59 6.04 -5.27
N ASN A 144 -8.15 7.25 -5.43
CA ASN A 144 -7.49 8.40 -6.03
C ASN A 144 -6.96 9.41 -4.99
N GLU A 145 -6.50 8.94 -3.82
CA GLU A 145 -6.00 9.78 -2.71
C GLU A 145 -4.99 10.85 -3.17
N GLU A 146 -4.10 10.49 -4.07
CA GLU A 146 -3.08 11.42 -4.58
C GLU A 146 -3.68 12.58 -5.38
N ALA A 147 -4.72 12.32 -6.18
CA ALA A 147 -5.42 13.37 -6.91
C ALA A 147 -6.18 14.29 -5.95
N LEU A 148 -6.86 13.71 -4.97
CA LEU A 148 -7.56 14.47 -3.94
C LEU A 148 -6.60 15.35 -3.12
N LEU A 149 -5.43 14.83 -2.76
CA LEU A 149 -4.43 15.62 -2.03
C LEU A 149 -3.83 16.73 -2.90
N ALA A 150 -3.65 16.50 -4.20
CA ALA A 150 -3.12 17.50 -5.11
C ALA A 150 -4.06 18.72 -5.31
N GLU A 151 -5.36 18.56 -5.03
CA GLU A 151 -6.37 19.63 -5.08
C GLU A 151 -6.42 20.46 -3.79
N GLN A 152 -5.74 20.05 -2.72
CA GLN A 152 -5.76 20.75 -1.44
C GLN A 152 -4.69 21.84 -1.36
N ASN A 153 -5.01 22.96 -0.72
CA ASN A 153 -4.05 24.02 -0.44
C ASN A 153 -2.93 23.57 0.50
N HIS A 154 -3.26 22.70 1.47
CA HIS A 154 -2.34 22.13 2.46
C HIS A 154 -2.45 20.60 2.48
N PRO A 155 -1.87 19.87 1.48
CA PRO A 155 -2.06 18.42 1.32
C PRO A 155 -1.66 17.59 2.56
N SER A 156 -0.54 17.93 3.19
CA SER A 156 -0.04 17.21 4.36
C SER A 156 -0.96 17.37 5.57
N GLU A 157 -1.45 18.57 5.82
CA GLU A 157 -2.39 18.88 6.91
C GLU A 157 -3.73 18.17 6.68
N TYR A 158 -4.26 18.26 5.46
CA TYR A 158 -5.52 17.59 5.09
C TYR A 158 -5.39 16.05 5.22
N ASN A 159 -4.24 15.50 4.85
CA ASN A 159 -4.02 14.07 5.04
C ASN A 159 -4.08 13.69 6.52
N VAL A 160 -3.39 14.42 7.39
CA VAL A 160 -3.31 14.10 8.83
C VAL A 160 -4.63 14.38 9.56
N SER A 161 -5.31 15.50 9.24
CA SER A 161 -6.50 15.93 9.97
C SER A 161 -7.80 15.31 9.48
N VAL A 162 -7.88 14.93 8.19
CA VAL A 162 -9.12 14.44 7.56
C VAL A 162 -9.00 13.01 7.06
N LEU A 163 -8.04 12.74 6.18
CA LEU A 163 -7.98 11.43 5.51
C LEU A 163 -7.50 10.32 6.44
N PHE A 164 -6.45 10.58 7.19
CA PHE A 164 -5.86 9.56 8.05
C PHE A 164 -6.80 9.07 9.16
N PRO A 165 -7.55 9.94 9.87
CA PRO A 165 -8.59 9.50 10.81
C PRO A 165 -9.68 8.66 10.15
N ALA A 166 -10.18 9.07 8.97
CA ALA A 166 -11.19 8.30 8.25
C ALA A 166 -10.67 6.92 7.81
N LYS A 167 -9.45 6.85 7.27
CA LYS A 167 -8.77 5.58 6.94
C LYS A 167 -8.60 4.70 8.17
N THR A 168 -8.27 5.29 9.31
CA THR A 168 -8.09 4.58 10.57
C THR A 168 -9.36 3.88 11.01
N VAL A 169 -10.51 4.58 10.98
CA VAL A 169 -11.82 3.98 11.30
C VAL A 169 -12.12 2.77 10.40
N LEU A 170 -11.86 2.88 9.09
CA LEU A 170 -12.07 1.78 8.15
C LEU A 170 -11.16 0.58 8.46
N ASN A 171 -9.90 0.83 8.81
CA ASN A 171 -8.94 -0.21 9.14
C ASN A 171 -9.25 -0.89 10.48
N VAL A 172 -9.71 -0.14 11.49
CA VAL A 172 -10.19 -0.70 12.78
C VAL A 172 -11.42 -1.58 12.56
N ASN A 173 -12.37 -1.14 11.73
CA ASN A 173 -13.54 -1.93 11.39
C ASN A 173 -13.19 -3.23 10.63
N TYR A 174 -12.24 -3.15 9.69
CA TYR A 174 -11.71 -4.31 9.00
C TYR A 174 -11.09 -5.32 9.97
N LEU A 175 -10.28 -4.84 10.90
CA LEU A 175 -9.64 -5.67 11.91
C LEU A 175 -10.68 -6.38 12.80
N LYS A 176 -11.66 -5.63 13.31
CA LYS A 176 -12.72 -6.16 14.20
C LYS A 176 -13.61 -7.20 13.50
N LYS A 177 -13.82 -7.06 12.19
CA LYS A 177 -14.66 -7.95 11.37
C LYS A 177 -13.83 -8.80 10.41
N TYR A 178 -12.58 -9.10 10.79
CA TYR A 178 -11.67 -9.82 9.90
C TYR A 178 -12.21 -11.17 9.47
N HIS A 179 -12.22 -11.39 8.17
CA HIS A 179 -12.50 -12.67 7.55
C HIS A 179 -11.72 -12.80 6.23
N LEU A 180 -11.08 -13.96 5.99
CA LEU A 180 -10.22 -14.16 4.82
C LEU A 180 -10.94 -13.94 3.49
N LEU A 181 -12.23 -14.29 3.39
CA LEU A 181 -13.02 -14.03 2.18
C LEU A 181 -13.18 -12.52 1.87
N ASN A 182 -13.11 -11.67 2.90
CA ASN A 182 -13.12 -10.23 2.68
C ASN A 182 -11.83 -9.77 2.02
N ASP A 183 -10.70 -10.40 2.32
CA ASP A 183 -9.43 -10.11 1.65
C ASP A 183 -9.53 -10.40 0.15
N LEU A 184 -10.09 -11.55 -0.23
CA LEU A 184 -10.33 -11.86 -1.65
C LEU A 184 -11.25 -10.85 -2.33
N LYS A 185 -12.31 -10.39 -1.62
CA LYS A 185 -13.21 -9.34 -2.13
C LYS A 185 -12.47 -8.01 -2.34
N TYR A 186 -11.58 -7.61 -1.42
CA TYR A 186 -10.80 -6.39 -1.56
C TYR A 186 -9.81 -6.49 -2.72
N ILE A 187 -9.13 -7.63 -2.89
CA ILE A 187 -8.25 -7.87 -4.03
C ILE A 187 -9.04 -7.77 -5.35
N TYR A 188 -10.18 -8.46 -5.45
CA TYR A 188 -11.04 -8.42 -6.63
C TYR A 188 -11.50 -7.00 -6.98
N LYS A 189 -12.01 -6.24 -5.99
CA LYS A 189 -12.42 -4.84 -6.19
C LYS A 189 -11.27 -3.95 -6.64
N THR A 190 -10.07 -4.17 -6.11
CA THR A 190 -8.88 -3.42 -6.53
C THR A 190 -8.57 -3.68 -8.00
N LEU A 191 -8.59 -4.94 -8.43
CA LEU A 191 -8.41 -5.28 -9.83
C LEU A 191 -9.48 -4.64 -10.72
N GLN A 192 -10.75 -4.68 -10.32
CA GLN A 192 -11.82 -3.98 -11.05
C GLN A 192 -11.54 -2.48 -11.21
N HIS A 193 -11.13 -1.79 -10.14
CA HIS A 193 -10.78 -0.36 -10.21
C HIS A 193 -9.60 -0.09 -11.15
N VAL A 194 -8.56 -0.93 -11.10
CA VAL A 194 -7.41 -0.80 -12.02
C VAL A 194 -7.86 -0.98 -13.47
N PHE A 195 -8.62 -2.03 -13.77
CA PHE A 195 -9.12 -2.27 -15.14
C PHE A 195 -10.04 -1.16 -15.64
N GLN A 196 -10.92 -0.63 -14.80
CA GLN A 196 -11.76 0.52 -15.17
C GLN A 196 -10.92 1.75 -15.51
N ASN A 197 -9.87 2.04 -14.73
CA ASN A 197 -8.96 3.15 -15.02
C ASN A 197 -8.03 2.92 -16.22
N MET A 198 -7.89 1.69 -16.70
CA MET A 198 -7.16 1.39 -17.95
C MET A 198 -8.00 1.62 -19.19
N ALA A 199 -9.33 1.52 -19.07
CA ALA A 199 -10.26 1.66 -20.20
C ALA A 199 -10.52 3.12 -20.61
N PHE A 200 -10.06 4.09 -19.83
CA PHE A 200 -10.15 5.54 -20.06
C PHE A 200 -8.76 6.19 -20.00
#